data_97cbef4742af7169ca3338447800e4f6
#
_entry.id   97cbef4742af7169ca3338447800e4f6
#
_cell.length_a   1.000
_cell.length_b   1.000
_cell.length_c   1.000
_cell.angle_alpha   90.00
_cell.angle_beta   90.00
_cell.angle_gamma   90.00
#
_symmetry.space_group_name_H-M   'P 1'
#
loop_
_entity.id
_entity.type
_entity.pdbx_description
1 polymer ?
#
loop_
_entity_poly.entity_id
_entity_poly.type
_entity_poly.pdbx_seq_one_letter_code
_entity_poly.pdbx_strand_id
1 'polypeptide(L)'
;MYRTSRRALGLVVIVIMALLYLYIYRFYPQQQMPIGKEIEIKTPEYEKYRDDCLHPCIREIGMRDYVMVQSPYYAWNNQVENPMIYRSCSLTDWGDGILLADTPEQGYNSDPNVFVEDSSVFAFWRACGTARCRDNNCGEIVIGGKVNAVDSIDAQYVYISNSLQDGDVTQCPIMLKHDGKYMFYAVWYQYAPKRQNKGIAIWAGSSLENPDFELTDTVLFDNPLVCDKLFQKKIGNRIYYIPVPKRYDLWHFDLFEYDDNLFMVSCAEKDDNIMLSVSTDWKHFKTSRRPLVNNHYSECYMGYRQYYYKPTAIVQNDSLYLYYTANAQEDPKRNQLFLSVKAMKDLDY
;
A
#
# COMPACT_ATOMS: atom_id res chain seq x y z
N MET A 1 -29.93 34.16 -42.55
CA MET A 1 -28.60 33.91 -41.99
C MET A 1 -28.54 33.77 -40.45
N TYR A 2 -29.33 34.47 -39.67
CA TYR A 2 -29.31 34.44 -38.19
C TYR A 2 -29.86 33.15 -37.52
N ARG A 3 -30.73 32.39 -38.18
CA ARG A 3 -31.32 31.15 -37.60
C ARG A 3 -30.35 29.93 -37.59
N THR A 4 -29.43 29.87 -38.55
CA THR A 4 -28.46 28.79 -38.66
C THR A 4 -27.35 28.92 -37.58
N SER A 5 -26.94 30.16 -37.27
CA SER A 5 -25.90 30.40 -36.23
C SER A 5 -26.38 30.06 -34.82
N ARG A 6 -27.67 30.29 -34.48
CA ARG A 6 -28.24 29.91 -33.15
C ARG A 6 -28.32 28.40 -32.97
N ARG A 7 -28.65 27.64 -34.03
CA ARG A 7 -28.68 26.17 -33.98
C ARG A 7 -27.30 25.57 -33.84
N ALA A 8 -26.30 26.11 -34.55
CA ALA A 8 -24.92 25.69 -34.43
C ALA A 8 -24.37 25.98 -33.03
N LEU A 9 -24.64 27.15 -32.47
CA LEU A 9 -24.25 27.52 -31.13
C LEU A 9 -24.90 26.59 -30.08
N GLY A 10 -26.19 26.28 -30.22
CA GLY A 10 -26.88 25.34 -29.35
C GLY A 10 -26.27 23.94 -29.38
N LEU A 11 -25.92 23.43 -30.55
CA LEU A 11 -25.25 22.13 -30.70
C LEU A 11 -23.88 22.11 -30.01
N VAL A 12 -23.07 23.16 -30.19
CA VAL A 12 -21.76 23.30 -29.55
C VAL A 12 -21.89 23.29 -28.03
N VAL A 13 -22.86 24.02 -27.48
CA VAL A 13 -23.12 24.02 -26.02
C VAL A 13 -23.50 22.62 -25.51
N ILE A 14 -24.37 21.91 -26.23
CA ILE A 14 -24.78 20.53 -25.86
C ILE A 14 -23.57 19.60 -25.88
N VAL A 15 -22.73 19.68 -26.90
CA VAL A 15 -21.50 18.85 -26.99
C VAL A 15 -20.54 19.16 -25.84
N ILE A 16 -20.30 20.43 -25.53
CA ILE A 16 -19.45 20.84 -24.41
C ILE A 16 -20.02 20.30 -23.08
N MET A 17 -21.33 20.43 -22.85
CA MET A 17 -21.97 19.91 -21.63
C MET A 17 -21.89 18.40 -21.54
N ALA A 18 -22.05 17.67 -22.64
CA ALA A 18 -21.88 16.23 -22.69
C ALA A 18 -20.44 15.80 -22.40
N LEU A 19 -19.44 16.48 -22.98
CA LEU A 19 -18.03 16.22 -22.70
C LEU A 19 -17.66 16.53 -21.25
N LEU A 20 -18.17 17.62 -20.69
CA LEU A 20 -17.97 17.98 -19.28
C LEU A 20 -18.62 16.94 -18.35
N TYR A 21 -19.83 16.48 -18.68
CA TYR A 21 -20.50 15.42 -17.93
C TYR A 21 -19.70 14.11 -17.96
N LEU A 22 -19.25 13.69 -19.15
CA LEU A 22 -18.41 12.50 -19.30
C LEU A 22 -17.08 12.62 -18.55
N TYR A 23 -16.46 13.81 -18.58
CA TYR A 23 -15.25 14.10 -17.82
C TYR A 23 -15.47 13.96 -16.30
N ILE A 24 -16.52 14.64 -15.77
CA ILE A 24 -16.86 14.56 -14.35
C ILE A 24 -17.20 13.11 -13.96
N TYR A 25 -18.02 12.42 -14.75
CA TYR A 25 -18.42 11.03 -14.48
C TYR A 25 -17.20 10.09 -14.45
N ARG A 26 -16.21 10.31 -15.33
CA ARG A 26 -15.03 9.47 -15.41
C ARG A 26 -14.08 9.66 -14.22
N PHE A 27 -13.88 10.88 -13.79
CA PHE A 27 -12.86 11.23 -12.79
C PHE A 27 -13.44 11.54 -11.41
N TYR A 28 -14.76 11.58 -11.27
CA TYR A 28 -15.37 11.77 -9.95
C TYR A 28 -15.07 10.55 -9.07
N PRO A 29 -14.45 10.74 -7.90
CA PRO A 29 -14.02 9.63 -7.06
C PRO A 29 -15.23 8.93 -6.43
N GLN A 30 -15.62 7.79 -7.00
CA GLN A 30 -16.64 6.92 -6.44
C GLN A 30 -15.95 5.72 -5.80
N GLN A 31 -15.82 5.72 -4.49
CA GLN A 31 -15.23 4.60 -3.79
C GLN A 31 -16.12 3.35 -3.83
N GLN A 32 -15.48 2.18 -3.80
CA GLN A 32 -16.17 0.90 -3.88
C GLN A 32 -16.53 0.34 -2.50
N MET A 33 -15.75 0.68 -1.47
CA MET A 33 -15.90 0.18 -0.11
C MET A 33 -16.34 1.30 0.84
N PRO A 34 -17.03 0.97 1.95
CA PRO A 34 -17.27 1.94 3.00
C PRO A 34 -15.94 2.40 3.61
N ILE A 35 -15.93 3.58 4.21
CA ILE A 35 -14.80 4.02 5.04
C ILE A 35 -14.66 3.05 6.22
N GLY A 36 -13.43 2.64 6.50
CA GLY A 36 -13.12 1.66 7.51
C GLY A 36 -13.43 2.13 8.92
N LYS A 37 -13.60 1.16 9.81
CA LYS A 37 -13.59 1.41 11.25
C LYS A 37 -12.17 1.44 11.74
N GLU A 38 -11.90 2.29 12.69
CA GLU A 38 -10.61 2.33 13.39
C GLU A 38 -10.38 1.04 14.17
N ILE A 39 -9.17 0.51 14.07
CA ILE A 39 -8.69 -0.67 14.80
C ILE A 39 -7.61 -0.20 15.76
N GLU A 40 -7.82 -0.42 17.03
CA GLU A 40 -6.82 -0.13 18.05
C GLU A 40 -5.69 -1.16 18.00
N ILE A 41 -4.45 -0.67 17.98
CA ILE A 41 -3.24 -1.46 18.17
C ILE A 41 -2.37 -0.81 19.24
N LYS A 42 -1.48 -1.59 19.86
CA LYS A 42 -0.59 -1.10 20.91
C LYS A 42 0.86 -1.35 20.56
N THR A 43 1.68 -0.33 20.73
CA THR A 43 3.14 -0.39 20.55
C THR A 43 3.83 -0.21 21.92
N PRO A 44 3.81 -1.20 22.82
CA PRO A 44 4.24 -1.05 24.21
C PRO A 44 5.70 -0.64 24.39
N GLU A 45 6.56 -1.01 23.44
CA GLU A 45 7.99 -0.67 23.44
C GLU A 45 8.24 0.85 23.34
N TYR A 46 7.25 1.57 22.79
CA TYR A 46 7.34 3.00 22.55
C TYR A 46 6.13 3.73 23.14
N GLU A 47 6.05 3.87 24.47
CA GLU A 47 4.92 4.56 25.13
C GLU A 47 4.59 5.92 24.48
N LYS A 48 5.65 6.64 24.04
CA LYS A 48 5.52 7.94 23.36
C LYS A 48 4.84 7.83 21.99
N TYR A 49 4.91 6.67 21.35
CA TYR A 49 4.40 6.40 20.00
C TYR A 49 3.26 5.37 20.02
N ARG A 50 2.67 5.20 21.18
CA ARG A 50 1.59 4.26 21.42
C ARG A 50 0.51 4.41 20.36
N ASP A 51 0.02 3.29 19.88
CA ASP A 51 -1.05 3.20 18.90
C ASP A 51 -0.70 3.79 17.52
N ASP A 52 0.58 4.03 17.22
CA ASP A 52 1.03 4.46 15.90
C ASP A 52 1.29 3.27 14.99
N CYS A 53 0.68 3.25 13.81
CA CYS A 53 0.81 2.17 12.82
C CYS A 53 0.92 2.75 11.42
N LEU A 54 2.05 2.51 10.75
CA LEU A 54 2.22 3.03 9.39
C LEU A 54 2.24 1.94 8.32
N HIS A 55 3.03 0.88 8.48
CA HIS A 55 3.27 -0.11 7.43
C HIS A 55 2.70 -1.49 7.79
N PRO A 56 1.37 -1.65 7.93
CA PRO A 56 0.81 -2.94 8.27
C PRO A 56 0.96 -3.94 7.11
N CYS A 57 1.25 -5.19 7.46
CA CYS A 57 1.09 -6.35 6.60
C CYS A 57 0.48 -7.48 7.42
N ILE A 58 -0.63 -8.03 6.96
CA ILE A 58 -1.43 -9.00 7.70
C ILE A 58 -1.53 -10.29 6.90
N ARG A 59 -1.34 -11.45 7.58
CA ARG A 59 -1.53 -12.78 6.98
C ARG A 59 -2.27 -13.70 7.95
N GLU A 60 -2.99 -14.67 7.40
CA GLU A 60 -3.56 -15.79 8.15
C GLU A 60 -2.51 -16.88 8.30
N ILE A 61 -2.36 -17.42 9.54
CA ILE A 61 -1.46 -18.54 9.86
C ILE A 61 -2.24 -19.85 9.78
N GLY A 62 -3.46 -19.82 10.24
CA GLY A 62 -4.38 -20.95 10.28
C GLY A 62 -5.79 -20.46 10.61
N MET A 63 -6.73 -21.38 10.77
CA MET A 63 -8.13 -21.02 11.00
C MET A 63 -8.28 -20.09 12.21
N ARG A 64 -8.61 -18.80 11.96
CA ARG A 64 -8.74 -17.74 12.98
C ARG A 64 -7.45 -17.48 13.77
N ASP A 65 -6.32 -17.64 13.14
CA ASP A 65 -5.04 -17.26 13.71
C ASP A 65 -4.32 -16.35 12.70
N TYR A 66 -4.03 -15.12 13.12
CA TYR A 66 -3.53 -14.05 12.25
C TYR A 66 -2.25 -13.46 12.83
N VAL A 67 -1.40 -13.03 11.93
CA VAL A 67 -0.20 -12.27 12.24
C VAL A 67 -0.22 -10.96 11.48
N MET A 68 0.18 -9.90 12.16
CA MET A 68 0.46 -8.61 11.56
C MET A 68 1.89 -8.20 11.89
N VAL A 69 2.61 -7.72 10.89
CA VAL A 69 3.86 -6.98 11.09
C VAL A 69 3.62 -5.54 10.65
N GLN A 70 4.05 -4.59 11.44
CA GLN A 70 3.94 -3.16 11.14
C GLN A 70 5.12 -2.38 11.72
N SER A 71 5.26 -1.11 11.39
CA SER A 71 6.20 -0.20 12.05
C SER A 71 5.50 1.08 12.50
N PRO A 72 5.84 1.62 13.68
CA PRO A 72 5.45 2.97 14.06
C PRO A 72 6.25 4.00 13.23
N TYR A 73 5.66 5.16 12.97
CA TYR A 73 6.32 6.25 12.23
C TYR A 73 5.89 7.62 12.75
N TYR A 74 5.74 7.72 14.06
CA TYR A 74 5.26 8.92 14.71
C TYR A 74 6.06 10.17 14.32
N ALA A 75 5.35 11.23 13.95
CA ALA A 75 5.92 12.51 13.55
C ALA A 75 6.92 12.39 12.38
N TRP A 76 6.76 11.39 11.51
CA TRP A 76 7.64 11.15 10.34
C TRP A 76 9.10 10.88 10.75
N ASN A 77 9.30 10.20 11.87
CA ASN A 77 10.62 9.89 12.41
C ASN A 77 11.05 8.47 12.05
N ASN A 78 11.95 8.34 11.08
CA ASN A 78 12.50 7.05 10.63
C ASN A 78 13.20 6.28 11.76
N GLN A 79 13.66 6.94 12.82
CA GLN A 79 14.37 6.28 13.93
C GLN A 79 13.46 5.41 14.81
N VAL A 80 12.15 5.52 14.65
CA VAL A 80 11.18 4.66 15.35
C VAL A 80 10.48 3.69 14.41
N GLU A 81 10.86 3.66 13.14
CA GLU A 81 10.29 2.81 12.11
C GLU A 81 10.85 1.38 12.19
N ASN A 82 10.66 0.72 13.33
CA ASN A 82 11.14 -0.63 13.59
C ASN A 82 10.05 -1.67 13.40
N PRO A 83 10.36 -2.86 12.87
CA PRO A 83 9.38 -3.92 12.65
C PRO A 83 8.88 -4.47 13.99
N MET A 84 7.58 -4.48 14.15
CA MET A 84 6.86 -5.06 15.29
C MET A 84 5.90 -6.13 14.81
N ILE A 85 5.77 -7.21 15.57
CA ILE A 85 4.85 -8.31 15.28
C ILE A 85 3.71 -8.35 16.29
N TYR A 86 2.52 -8.70 15.81
CA TYR A 86 1.28 -8.82 16.55
C TYR A 86 0.62 -10.14 16.21
N ARG A 87 -0.04 -10.75 17.19
CA ARG A 87 -0.83 -11.97 17.04
C ARG A 87 -2.28 -11.71 17.40
N SER A 88 -3.21 -12.38 16.70
CA SER A 88 -4.62 -12.28 17.00
C SER A 88 -5.41 -13.52 16.57
N CYS A 89 -6.48 -13.81 17.31
CA CYS A 89 -7.54 -14.75 16.89
C CYS A 89 -8.71 -14.03 16.18
N SER A 90 -8.58 -12.72 15.96
CA SER A 90 -9.60 -11.83 15.41
C SER A 90 -9.00 -10.86 14.43
N LEU A 91 -9.76 -10.46 13.43
CA LEU A 91 -9.35 -9.44 12.46
C LEU A 91 -9.46 -8.00 13.01
N THR A 92 -9.97 -7.82 14.22
CA THR A 92 -10.24 -6.49 14.81
C THR A 92 -9.64 -6.27 16.19
N ASP A 93 -9.11 -7.31 16.82
CA ASP A 93 -8.60 -7.23 18.19
C ASP A 93 -7.19 -7.81 18.23
N TRP A 94 -6.19 -6.94 18.25
CA TRP A 94 -4.79 -7.29 18.18
C TRP A 94 -4.15 -7.22 19.56
N GLY A 95 -3.33 -8.21 19.88
CA GLY A 95 -2.54 -8.25 21.10
C GLY A 95 -1.49 -7.14 21.16
N ASP A 96 -0.68 -7.16 22.22
CA ASP A 96 0.45 -6.24 22.33
C ASP A 96 1.52 -6.57 21.29
N GLY A 97 2.10 -5.54 20.70
CA GLY A 97 3.18 -5.69 19.72
C GLY A 97 4.50 -6.08 20.38
N ILE A 98 5.27 -6.92 19.71
CA ILE A 98 6.61 -7.33 20.11
C ILE A 98 7.61 -6.83 19.06
N LEU A 99 8.70 -6.21 19.51
CA LEU A 99 9.75 -5.67 18.65
C LEU A 99 10.56 -6.82 18.03
N LEU A 100 10.64 -6.84 16.68
CA LEU A 100 11.44 -7.83 15.95
C LEU A 100 12.88 -7.39 15.73
N ALA A 101 13.11 -6.09 15.63
CA ALA A 101 14.45 -5.53 15.46
C ALA A 101 14.50 -4.11 16.00
N ASP A 102 15.62 -3.80 16.67
CA ASP A 102 15.94 -2.46 17.17
C ASP A 102 16.30 -1.48 16.05
N THR A 103 16.26 -0.20 16.38
CA THR A 103 16.83 0.85 15.53
C THR A 103 18.32 0.59 15.33
N PRO A 104 18.79 0.48 14.08
CA PRO A 104 20.21 0.28 13.82
C PRO A 104 21.01 1.52 14.25
N GLU A 105 22.29 1.32 14.63
CA GLU A 105 23.19 2.43 15.00
C GLU A 105 23.32 3.49 13.91
N GLN A 106 23.20 3.09 12.65
CA GLN A 106 23.21 3.97 11.49
C GLN A 106 22.13 3.53 10.51
N GLY A 107 21.47 4.49 9.88
CA GLY A 107 20.34 4.22 8.99
C GLY A 107 19.03 4.00 9.75
N TYR A 108 18.14 3.25 9.16
CA TYR A 108 16.82 2.95 9.73
C TYR A 108 16.22 1.67 9.10
N ASN A 109 15.24 1.10 9.78
CA ASN A 109 14.38 0.04 9.24
C ASN A 109 13.15 0.67 8.58
N SER A 110 12.51 -0.03 7.63
CA SER A 110 11.30 0.43 6.95
C SER A 110 10.55 -0.71 6.27
N ASP A 111 9.29 -0.48 5.92
CA ASP A 111 8.45 -1.35 5.10
C ASP A 111 8.46 -2.82 5.55
N PRO A 112 8.08 -3.12 6.78
CA PRO A 112 7.99 -4.50 7.22
C PRO A 112 6.90 -5.25 6.45
N ASN A 113 7.15 -6.54 6.25
CA ASN A 113 6.26 -7.48 5.61
C ASN A 113 6.31 -8.84 6.30
N VAL A 114 5.24 -9.60 6.18
CA VAL A 114 5.15 -10.96 6.71
C VAL A 114 4.69 -11.93 5.64
N PHE A 115 5.30 -13.11 5.63
CA PHE A 115 4.92 -14.25 4.81
C PHE A 115 4.68 -15.46 5.70
N VAL A 116 3.70 -16.27 5.35
CA VAL A 116 3.33 -17.48 6.10
C VAL A 116 3.35 -18.69 5.17
N GLU A 117 4.01 -19.75 5.61
CA GLU A 117 4.06 -21.03 4.93
C GLU A 117 4.01 -22.16 5.95
N ASP A 118 3.09 -23.10 5.78
CA ASP A 118 2.92 -24.26 6.66
C ASP A 118 2.95 -23.89 8.16
N SER A 119 2.22 -22.85 8.53
CA SER A 119 2.19 -22.24 9.88
C SER A 119 3.52 -21.63 10.36
N SER A 120 4.56 -21.66 9.55
CA SER A 120 5.80 -20.93 9.80
C SER A 120 5.65 -19.47 9.37
N VAL A 121 6.06 -18.56 10.22
CA VAL A 121 6.01 -17.11 9.97
C VAL A 121 7.41 -16.62 9.64
N PHE A 122 7.53 -15.84 8.57
CA PHE A 122 8.76 -15.15 8.16
C PHE A 122 8.46 -13.65 8.13
N ALA A 123 9.31 -12.85 8.74
CA ALA A 123 9.21 -11.40 8.72
C ALA A 123 10.39 -10.79 7.96
N PHE A 124 10.12 -9.77 7.16
CA PHE A 124 11.09 -9.08 6.32
C PHE A 124 10.91 -7.57 6.47
N TRP A 125 11.98 -6.81 6.29
CA TRP A 125 11.91 -5.34 6.21
C TRP A 125 13.07 -4.79 5.41
N ARG A 126 12.94 -3.56 4.97
CA ARG A 126 14.06 -2.82 4.38
C ARG A 126 14.97 -2.31 5.48
N ALA A 127 16.25 -2.46 5.27
CA ALA A 127 17.29 -1.78 6.04
C ALA A 127 17.95 -0.72 5.13
N CYS A 128 17.91 0.52 5.54
CA CYS A 128 18.31 1.68 4.74
C CYS A 128 19.51 2.38 5.37
N GLY A 129 20.61 2.55 4.61
CA GLY A 129 21.82 3.24 5.06
C GLY A 129 22.54 2.58 6.24
N THR A 130 22.26 1.33 6.56
CA THR A 130 22.85 0.57 7.67
C THR A 130 24.27 0.09 7.35
N ALA A 131 25.00 -0.43 8.34
CA ALA A 131 26.28 -1.07 8.12
C ALA A 131 26.17 -2.23 7.10
N ARG A 132 25.12 -3.05 7.22
CA ARG A 132 24.85 -4.14 6.26
C ARG A 132 24.66 -3.65 4.82
N CYS A 133 24.05 -2.49 4.63
CA CYS A 133 23.93 -1.90 3.30
C CYS A 133 25.30 -1.61 2.70
N ARG A 134 26.22 -1.06 3.49
CA ARG A 134 27.60 -0.79 3.05
C ARG A 134 28.37 -2.07 2.74
N ASP A 135 28.23 -3.10 3.59
CA ASP A 135 28.87 -4.40 3.38
C ASP A 135 28.40 -5.09 2.09
N ASN A 136 27.16 -4.81 1.66
CA ASN A 136 26.58 -5.29 0.40
C ASN A 136 26.75 -4.30 -0.77
N ASN A 137 27.49 -3.21 -0.57
CA ASN A 137 27.74 -2.18 -1.58
C ASN A 137 26.45 -1.60 -2.18
N CYS A 138 25.43 -1.35 -1.33
CA CYS A 138 24.13 -0.82 -1.74
C CYS A 138 23.57 0.14 -0.69
N GLY A 139 22.61 0.98 -1.07
CA GLY A 139 21.95 1.93 -0.15
C GLY A 139 20.84 1.29 0.68
N GLU A 140 20.23 0.24 0.17
CA GLU A 140 19.09 -0.45 0.77
C GLU A 140 19.15 -1.95 0.50
N ILE A 141 18.74 -2.74 1.49
CA ILE A 141 18.64 -4.20 1.38
C ILE A 141 17.33 -4.66 2.02
N VAL A 142 16.85 -5.83 1.62
CA VAL A 142 15.76 -6.53 2.33
C VAL A 142 16.39 -7.60 3.22
N ILE A 143 16.13 -7.51 4.51
CA ILE A 143 16.57 -8.45 5.53
C ILE A 143 15.38 -9.03 6.26
N GLY A 144 15.58 -10.13 6.96
CA GLY A 144 14.54 -10.76 7.76
C GLY A 144 14.91 -12.20 8.13
N GLY A 145 13.93 -12.98 8.52
CA GLY A 145 14.10 -14.37 8.90
C GLY A 145 12.84 -15.02 9.41
N LYS A 146 12.99 -16.28 9.84
CA LYS A 146 11.91 -17.05 10.47
C LYS A 146 11.66 -16.51 11.88
N VAL A 147 10.39 -16.28 12.18
CA VAL A 147 9.92 -15.89 13.51
C VAL A 147 9.73 -17.15 14.33
N ASN A 148 10.34 -17.19 15.51
CA ASN A 148 10.23 -18.32 16.42
C ASN A 148 9.00 -18.21 17.34
N ALA A 149 8.85 -19.18 18.26
CA ALA A 149 7.69 -19.27 19.15
C ALA A 149 7.57 -18.14 20.20
N VAL A 150 8.64 -17.34 20.39
CA VAL A 150 8.64 -16.18 21.29
C VAL A 150 8.64 -14.86 20.53
N ASP A 151 8.21 -14.90 19.25
CA ASP A 151 8.13 -13.76 18.37
C ASP A 151 9.46 -12.96 18.24
N SER A 152 10.56 -13.70 18.11
CA SER A 152 11.88 -13.15 17.77
C SER A 152 12.47 -13.84 16.54
N ILE A 153 13.54 -13.28 15.98
CA ILE A 153 14.21 -13.84 14.80
C ILE A 153 15.60 -14.35 15.23
N ASP A 154 15.79 -15.67 15.12
CA ASP A 154 17.03 -16.33 15.54
C ASP A 154 18.19 -16.04 14.56
N ALA A 155 17.91 -16.03 13.28
CA ALA A 155 18.90 -15.75 12.23
C ALA A 155 18.34 -14.77 11.20
N GLN A 156 19.06 -13.68 10.99
CA GLN A 156 18.75 -12.70 9.95
C GLN A 156 19.56 -12.97 8.70
N TYR A 157 18.84 -13.06 7.57
CA TYR A 157 19.41 -13.20 6.24
C TYR A 157 19.23 -11.92 5.42
N VAL A 158 20.07 -11.74 4.41
CA VAL A 158 19.87 -10.75 3.34
C VAL A 158 19.18 -11.46 2.19
N TYR A 159 17.94 -11.05 1.87
CA TYR A 159 17.15 -11.62 0.78
C TYR A 159 17.37 -10.87 -0.53
N ILE A 160 17.41 -9.56 -0.48
CA ILE A 160 17.68 -8.71 -1.63
C ILE A 160 18.80 -7.75 -1.27
N SER A 161 19.90 -7.87 -1.95
CA SER A 161 20.91 -6.82 -2.09
C SER A 161 20.59 -6.09 -3.39
N ASN A 162 20.52 -4.77 -3.38
CA ASN A 162 20.09 -4.00 -4.54
C ASN A 162 20.93 -4.33 -5.79
N SER A 163 20.35 -5.07 -6.70
CA SER A 163 20.93 -5.42 -8.01
C SER A 163 20.41 -4.56 -9.15
N LEU A 164 19.63 -3.53 -8.84
CA LEU A 164 19.14 -2.55 -9.81
C LEU A 164 20.26 -1.57 -10.18
N GLN A 165 20.03 -0.77 -11.22
CA GLN A 165 21.01 0.22 -11.69
C GLN A 165 21.34 1.25 -10.60
N ASP A 166 22.53 1.84 -10.66
CA ASP A 166 22.97 2.88 -9.73
C ASP A 166 21.92 4.00 -9.57
N GLY A 167 21.60 4.32 -8.34
CA GLY A 167 20.59 5.32 -7.99
C GLY A 167 19.16 4.84 -8.00
N ASP A 168 18.91 3.57 -8.31
CA ASP A 168 17.61 2.97 -8.19
C ASP A 168 17.39 2.41 -6.78
N VAL A 169 16.16 2.46 -6.30
CA VAL A 169 15.74 1.93 -5.00
C VAL A 169 14.47 1.13 -5.13
N THR A 170 14.31 0.19 -4.21
CA THR A 170 13.11 -0.61 -4.08
C THR A 170 12.37 -0.25 -2.81
N GLN A 171 11.04 -0.26 -2.86
CA GLN A 171 10.19 0.00 -1.70
C GLN A 171 9.12 -1.07 -1.57
N CYS A 172 8.64 -1.26 -0.35
CA CYS A 172 7.53 -2.14 -0.06
C CYS A 172 7.74 -3.58 -0.59
N PRO A 173 8.78 -4.31 -0.14
CA PRO A 173 8.99 -5.68 -0.57
C PRO A 173 7.88 -6.58 -0.04
N ILE A 174 7.20 -7.30 -0.93
CA ILE A 174 6.13 -8.24 -0.61
C ILE A 174 6.55 -9.63 -1.07
N MET A 175 6.47 -10.62 -0.16
CA MET A 175 6.78 -12.02 -0.46
C MET A 175 5.51 -12.80 -0.79
N LEU A 176 5.59 -13.60 -1.86
CA LEU A 176 4.62 -14.64 -2.22
C LEU A 176 5.34 -15.94 -2.60
N LYS A 177 4.58 -17.04 -2.72
CA LYS A 177 5.08 -18.29 -3.31
C LYS A 177 4.23 -18.63 -4.53
N HIS A 178 4.87 -18.88 -5.67
CA HIS A 178 4.23 -19.24 -6.91
C HIS A 178 5.08 -20.26 -7.67
N ASP A 179 4.45 -21.30 -8.20
CA ASP A 179 5.12 -22.39 -8.94
C ASP A 179 6.35 -22.98 -8.20
N GLY A 180 6.21 -23.12 -6.88
CA GLY A 180 7.27 -23.69 -6.04
C GLY A 180 8.45 -22.73 -5.76
N LYS A 181 8.41 -21.50 -6.24
CA LYS A 181 9.42 -20.47 -5.99
C LYS A 181 8.90 -19.41 -5.04
N TYR A 182 9.78 -18.87 -4.20
CA TYR A 182 9.51 -17.66 -3.43
C TYR A 182 9.80 -16.45 -4.30
N MET A 183 8.90 -15.48 -4.27
CA MET A 183 8.99 -14.28 -5.11
C MET A 183 8.84 -13.03 -4.26
N PHE A 184 9.80 -12.11 -4.36
CA PHE A 184 9.64 -10.76 -3.86
C PHE A 184 9.18 -9.83 -4.97
N TYR A 185 8.16 -9.06 -4.67
CA TYR A 185 7.71 -7.92 -5.48
C TYR A 185 8.02 -6.64 -4.73
N ALA A 186 8.60 -5.67 -5.39
CA ALA A 186 8.83 -4.36 -4.78
C ALA A 186 8.63 -3.23 -5.78
N VAL A 187 8.20 -2.06 -5.30
CA VAL A 187 8.14 -0.87 -6.14
C VAL A 187 9.56 -0.46 -6.50
N TRP A 188 9.79 -0.21 -7.76
CA TRP A 188 11.08 0.20 -8.30
C TRP A 188 11.07 1.68 -8.65
N TYR A 189 11.98 2.44 -8.03
CA TYR A 189 12.16 3.87 -8.25
C TYR A 189 13.55 4.23 -8.70
N GLN A 190 13.61 5.27 -9.54
CA GLN A 190 14.84 6.01 -9.79
C GLN A 190 14.77 7.36 -9.07
N TYR A 191 15.76 7.67 -8.21
CA TYR A 191 15.78 8.94 -7.49
C TYR A 191 16.43 10.08 -8.26
N ALA A 192 17.48 9.82 -9.01
CA ALA A 192 18.25 10.84 -9.72
C ALA A 192 18.05 10.77 -11.25
N PRO A 193 18.02 11.89 -11.98
CA PRO A 193 18.03 13.30 -11.51
C PRO A 193 16.69 13.78 -10.97
N LYS A 194 15.62 13.01 -11.15
CA LYS A 194 14.27 13.27 -10.65
C LYS A 194 13.63 11.96 -10.28
N ARG A 195 12.98 11.94 -9.12
CA ARG A 195 12.24 10.77 -8.67
C ARG A 195 11.22 10.34 -9.72
N GLN A 196 11.31 9.09 -10.13
CA GLN A 196 10.44 8.50 -11.14
C GLN A 196 10.15 7.04 -10.79
N ASN A 197 8.88 6.68 -10.71
CA ASN A 197 8.46 5.29 -10.64
C ASN A 197 8.79 4.60 -11.97
N LYS A 198 9.48 3.44 -11.87
CA LYS A 198 9.84 2.59 -13.01
C LYS A 198 8.93 1.37 -13.14
N GLY A 199 8.16 1.05 -12.09
CA GLY A 199 7.27 -0.10 -12.08
C GLY A 199 7.47 -1.01 -10.86
N ILE A 200 7.39 -2.31 -11.10
CA ILE A 200 7.56 -3.36 -10.09
C ILE A 200 8.76 -4.22 -10.48
N ALA A 201 9.69 -4.41 -9.57
CA ALA A 201 10.78 -5.36 -9.70
C ALA A 201 10.42 -6.66 -9.01
N ILE A 202 10.81 -7.80 -9.60
CA ILE A 202 10.47 -9.14 -9.15
C ILE A 202 11.76 -9.95 -9.01
N TRP A 203 11.99 -10.47 -7.81
CA TRP A 203 13.06 -11.42 -7.54
C TRP A 203 12.47 -12.79 -7.27
N ALA A 204 13.17 -13.84 -7.66
CA ALA A 204 12.77 -15.21 -7.36
C ALA A 204 13.93 -15.95 -6.71
N GLY A 205 13.60 -16.80 -5.73
CA GLY A 205 14.53 -17.66 -5.02
C GLY A 205 13.92 -19.01 -4.68
N SER A 206 14.75 -19.95 -4.27
CA SER A 206 14.35 -21.32 -3.97
C SER A 206 14.27 -21.60 -2.46
N SER A 207 14.88 -20.77 -1.61
CA SER A 207 14.98 -21.00 -0.18
C SER A 207 14.87 -19.71 0.64
N LEU A 208 14.17 -19.81 1.78
CA LEU A 208 14.09 -18.73 2.76
C LEU A 208 15.16 -18.81 3.84
N GLU A 209 15.72 -20.01 4.08
CA GLU A 209 16.77 -20.23 5.10
C GLU A 209 18.18 -20.12 4.50
N ASN A 210 18.31 -20.28 3.19
CA ASN A 210 19.52 -20.03 2.42
C ASN A 210 19.17 -19.17 1.20
N PRO A 211 18.95 -17.86 1.37
CA PRO A 211 18.43 -17.01 0.32
C PRO A 211 19.32 -16.95 -0.92
N ASP A 212 18.75 -17.22 -2.07
CA ASP A 212 19.37 -17.24 -3.40
C ASP A 212 18.58 -16.36 -4.39
N PHE A 213 18.00 -15.26 -3.90
CA PHE A 213 17.11 -14.42 -4.70
C PHE A 213 17.85 -13.66 -5.79
N GLU A 214 17.39 -13.82 -7.02
CA GLU A 214 17.86 -13.12 -8.20
C GLU A 214 16.76 -12.28 -8.82
N LEU A 215 17.10 -11.10 -9.37
CA LEU A 215 16.18 -10.28 -10.12
C LEU A 215 15.78 -11.02 -11.41
N THR A 216 14.51 -11.38 -11.53
CA THR A 216 14.00 -12.15 -12.67
C THR A 216 13.21 -11.32 -13.66
N ASP A 217 12.60 -10.22 -13.19
CA ASP A 217 11.76 -9.38 -14.06
C ASP A 217 11.64 -7.95 -13.53
N THR A 218 11.30 -7.05 -14.44
CA THR A 218 10.88 -5.68 -14.13
C THR A 218 9.67 -5.33 -14.97
N VAL A 219 8.54 -5.06 -14.33
CA VAL A 219 7.27 -4.82 -15.00
C VAL A 219 6.88 -3.36 -14.88
N LEU A 220 6.57 -2.74 -16.01
CA LEU A 220 6.04 -1.37 -16.02
C LEU A 220 4.62 -1.39 -15.43
N PHE A 221 4.40 -0.58 -14.40
CA PHE A 221 3.07 -0.36 -13.86
C PHE A 221 2.30 0.60 -14.76
N ASP A 222 1.07 0.22 -15.15
CA ASP A 222 0.18 1.08 -15.93
C ASP A 222 -0.39 2.18 -15.02
N ASN A 223 0.36 3.27 -14.88
CA ASN A 223 -0.01 4.41 -14.03
C ASN A 223 -1.34 5.02 -14.50
N PRO A 224 -2.51 4.59 -13.99
CA PRO A 224 -3.80 5.07 -14.45
C PRO A 224 -4.01 6.53 -14.07
N LEU A 225 -4.92 7.21 -14.80
CA LEU A 225 -5.39 8.52 -14.38
C LEU A 225 -6.46 8.35 -13.30
N VAL A 226 -6.19 8.90 -12.14
CA VAL A 226 -7.10 8.96 -10.97
C VAL A 226 -7.46 10.41 -10.64
N CYS A 227 -8.43 10.62 -9.78
CA CYS A 227 -8.73 11.95 -9.25
C CYS A 227 -7.66 12.34 -8.22
N ASP A 228 -6.90 13.41 -8.48
CA ASP A 228 -5.92 13.96 -7.55
C ASP A 228 -6.60 14.75 -6.42
N LYS A 229 -7.56 15.59 -6.81
CA LYS A 229 -8.30 16.45 -5.88
C LYS A 229 -9.61 16.93 -6.48
N LEU A 230 -10.50 17.38 -5.63
CA LEU A 230 -11.72 18.05 -6.02
C LEU A 230 -11.54 19.56 -5.95
N PHE A 231 -11.50 20.21 -7.10
CA PHE A 231 -11.50 21.68 -7.15
C PHE A 231 -12.88 22.20 -6.79
N GLN A 232 -12.97 23.00 -5.73
CA GLN A 232 -14.22 23.62 -5.30
C GLN A 232 -14.46 24.93 -6.02
N LYS A 233 -15.60 25.06 -6.66
CA LYS A 233 -16.05 26.31 -7.27
C LYS A 233 -17.42 26.71 -6.76
N LYS A 234 -17.48 27.85 -6.06
CA LYS A 234 -18.76 28.45 -5.61
C LYS A 234 -19.38 29.24 -6.76
N ILE A 235 -20.60 28.91 -7.13
CA ILE A 235 -21.40 29.63 -8.13
C ILE A 235 -22.75 29.95 -7.48
N GLY A 236 -22.99 31.22 -7.16
CA GLY A 236 -24.13 31.64 -6.35
C GLY A 236 -24.04 31.01 -4.93
N ASN A 237 -25.09 30.32 -4.52
CA ASN A 237 -25.15 29.64 -3.22
C ASN A 237 -24.78 28.15 -3.30
N ARG A 238 -24.33 27.66 -4.47
CA ARG A 238 -23.97 26.25 -4.65
C ARG A 238 -22.45 26.09 -4.78
N ILE A 239 -21.95 25.01 -4.18
CA ILE A 239 -20.56 24.56 -4.33
C ILE A 239 -20.56 23.41 -5.32
N TYR A 240 -19.69 23.50 -6.31
CA TYR A 240 -19.45 22.48 -7.32
C TYR A 240 -18.05 21.90 -7.10
N TYR A 241 -17.93 20.61 -7.23
CA TYR A 241 -16.68 19.86 -7.12
C TYR A 241 -16.29 19.36 -8.51
N ILE A 242 -15.12 19.75 -8.98
CA ILE A 242 -14.60 19.36 -10.27
C ILE A 242 -13.37 18.50 -10.04
N PRO A 243 -13.36 17.23 -10.49
CA PRO A 243 -12.20 16.36 -10.31
C PRO A 243 -11.02 16.84 -11.14
N VAL A 244 -9.85 16.85 -10.55
CA VAL A 244 -8.58 17.13 -11.22
C VAL A 244 -7.84 15.81 -11.36
N PRO A 245 -7.62 15.32 -12.59
CA PRO A 245 -6.94 14.05 -12.79
C PRO A 245 -5.43 14.20 -12.61
N LYS A 246 -4.82 13.12 -12.10
CA LYS A 246 -3.37 12.94 -11.96
C LYS A 246 -3.02 11.52 -12.36
N ARG A 247 -1.80 11.29 -12.80
CA ARG A 247 -1.27 9.93 -12.93
C ARG A 247 -1.04 9.34 -11.55
N TYR A 248 -1.52 8.12 -11.37
CA TYR A 248 -1.32 7.34 -10.16
C TYR A 248 0.13 6.86 -10.13
N ASP A 249 0.89 7.32 -9.13
CA ASP A 249 2.30 6.99 -8.96
C ASP A 249 2.43 5.98 -7.82
N LEU A 250 2.53 4.70 -8.16
CA LEU A 250 2.57 3.59 -7.22
C LEU A 250 3.67 3.79 -6.18
N TRP A 251 3.29 3.73 -4.90
CA TRP A 251 4.21 3.96 -3.80
C TRP A 251 4.32 2.77 -2.85
N HIS A 252 3.20 2.27 -2.34
CA HIS A 252 3.11 1.07 -1.55
C HIS A 252 2.00 0.18 -2.05
N PHE A 253 2.16 -1.12 -1.85
CA PHE A 253 1.13 -2.10 -2.19
C PHE A 253 1.21 -3.31 -1.25
N ASP A 254 0.20 -4.15 -1.31
CA ASP A 254 0.21 -5.51 -0.84
C ASP A 254 -0.44 -6.42 -1.88
N LEU A 255 -0.08 -7.70 -1.86
CA LEU A 255 -0.51 -8.70 -2.80
C LEU A 255 -1.24 -9.83 -2.09
N PHE A 256 -2.29 -10.35 -2.71
CA PHE A 256 -3.02 -11.53 -2.25
C PHE A 256 -3.57 -12.32 -3.44
N GLU A 257 -3.74 -13.62 -3.24
CA GLU A 257 -4.32 -14.50 -4.24
C GLU A 257 -5.81 -14.69 -3.99
N TYR A 258 -6.60 -14.70 -5.06
CA TYR A 258 -8.01 -15.04 -5.02
C TYR A 258 -8.47 -15.51 -6.40
N ASP A 259 -9.16 -16.68 -6.47
CA ASP A 259 -9.73 -17.24 -7.69
C ASP A 259 -8.71 -17.32 -8.84
N ASP A 260 -7.55 -17.95 -8.55
CA ASP A 260 -6.41 -18.15 -9.47
C ASP A 260 -5.77 -16.85 -10.02
N ASN A 261 -6.15 -15.68 -9.49
CA ASN A 261 -5.58 -14.41 -9.88
C ASN A 261 -4.77 -13.80 -8.75
N LEU A 262 -3.77 -13.00 -9.12
CA LEU A 262 -3.02 -12.17 -8.20
C LEU A 262 -3.65 -10.77 -8.13
N PHE A 263 -4.06 -10.38 -6.94
CA PHE A 263 -4.61 -9.05 -6.67
C PHE A 263 -3.59 -8.17 -5.96
N MET A 264 -3.67 -6.89 -6.23
CA MET A 264 -2.86 -5.86 -5.59
C MET A 264 -3.76 -4.77 -5.02
N VAL A 265 -3.64 -4.51 -3.72
CA VAL A 265 -4.12 -3.26 -3.11
C VAL A 265 -2.97 -2.29 -3.00
N SER A 266 -3.14 -1.06 -3.43
CA SER A 266 -2.04 -0.11 -3.53
C SER A 266 -2.43 1.31 -3.15
N CYS A 267 -1.44 2.12 -2.74
CA CYS A 267 -1.56 3.56 -2.62
C CYS A 267 -0.45 4.26 -3.40
N ALA A 268 -0.72 5.50 -3.82
CA ALA A 268 0.29 6.37 -4.41
C ALA A 268 0.90 7.30 -3.36
N GLU A 269 2.06 7.86 -3.64
CA GLU A 269 2.64 8.88 -2.79
C GLU A 269 1.75 10.13 -2.75
N LYS A 270 1.34 10.56 -1.55
CA LYS A 270 0.51 11.74 -1.33
C LYS A 270 -0.79 11.72 -2.14
N ASP A 271 -1.34 10.53 -2.33
CA ASP A 271 -2.64 10.34 -2.97
C ASP A 271 -3.65 9.86 -1.93
N ASP A 272 -4.90 10.23 -2.16
CA ASP A 272 -6.01 9.95 -1.26
C ASP A 272 -6.77 8.68 -1.67
N ASN A 273 -6.17 7.86 -2.53
CA ASN A 273 -6.82 6.68 -3.09
C ASN A 273 -6.09 5.40 -2.71
N ILE A 274 -6.85 4.40 -2.30
CA ILE A 274 -6.41 3.00 -2.32
C ILE A 274 -7.07 2.32 -3.51
N MET A 275 -6.24 1.79 -4.39
CA MET A 275 -6.65 1.17 -5.64
C MET A 275 -6.60 -0.36 -5.56
N LEU A 276 -7.42 -1.02 -6.36
CA LEU A 276 -7.38 -2.45 -6.60
C LEU A 276 -6.86 -2.70 -8.01
N SER A 277 -5.94 -3.63 -8.15
CA SER A 277 -5.47 -4.12 -9.44
C SER A 277 -5.50 -5.64 -9.47
N VAL A 278 -5.64 -6.21 -10.65
CA VAL A 278 -5.67 -7.67 -10.87
C VAL A 278 -4.68 -8.06 -11.95
N SER A 279 -4.01 -9.18 -11.75
CA SER A 279 -3.11 -9.82 -12.71
C SER A 279 -3.50 -11.30 -12.87
N THR A 280 -3.63 -11.75 -14.11
CA THR A 280 -3.87 -13.14 -14.47
C THR A 280 -2.57 -13.88 -14.82
N ASP A 281 -1.46 -13.19 -14.96
CA ASP A 281 -0.15 -13.72 -15.34
C ASP A 281 0.94 -13.47 -14.28
N TRP A 282 0.53 -12.96 -13.09
CA TRP A 282 1.42 -12.64 -11.96
C TRP A 282 2.44 -11.53 -12.22
N LYS A 283 2.30 -10.81 -13.32
CA LYS A 283 3.23 -9.77 -13.76
C LYS A 283 2.52 -8.47 -14.12
N HIS A 284 1.54 -8.53 -15.01
CA HIS A 284 0.90 -7.34 -15.55
C HIS A 284 -0.40 -7.05 -14.80
N PHE A 285 -0.44 -5.92 -14.12
CA PHE A 285 -1.58 -5.50 -13.31
C PHE A 285 -2.49 -4.52 -14.06
N LYS A 286 -3.76 -4.86 -14.16
CA LYS A 286 -4.81 -3.97 -14.62
C LYS A 286 -5.48 -3.32 -13.41
N THR A 287 -5.36 -2.01 -13.28
CA THR A 287 -5.94 -1.26 -12.17
C THR A 287 -7.40 -0.92 -12.44
N SER A 288 -8.25 -1.08 -11.42
CA SER A 288 -9.65 -0.69 -11.46
C SER A 288 -9.81 0.82 -11.70
N ARG A 289 -10.96 1.24 -12.23
CA ARG A 289 -11.23 2.66 -12.47
C ARG A 289 -11.65 3.41 -11.21
N ARG A 290 -12.18 2.68 -10.22
CA ARG A 290 -12.70 3.23 -8.98
C ARG A 290 -11.79 2.85 -7.84
N PRO A 291 -11.43 3.77 -6.95
CA PRO A 291 -10.69 3.42 -5.76
C PRO A 291 -11.53 2.50 -4.84
N LEU A 292 -10.87 1.65 -4.10
CA LEU A 292 -11.49 0.90 -3.01
C LEU A 292 -12.01 1.88 -1.96
N VAL A 293 -11.14 2.73 -1.46
CA VAL A 293 -11.47 3.84 -0.56
C VAL A 293 -10.81 5.12 -1.06
N ASN A 294 -11.43 6.25 -0.74
CA ASN A 294 -11.02 7.56 -1.22
C ASN A 294 -11.21 8.62 -0.13
N ASN A 295 -10.17 9.36 0.18
CA ASN A 295 -10.20 10.38 1.22
C ASN A 295 -11.04 11.62 0.85
N HIS A 296 -11.20 11.94 -0.44
CA HIS A 296 -12.03 13.08 -0.85
C HIS A 296 -13.48 12.99 -0.36
N TYR A 297 -13.99 11.78 -0.17
CA TYR A 297 -15.31 11.57 0.45
C TYR A 297 -15.32 11.87 1.94
N SER A 298 -14.22 11.57 2.65
CA SER A 298 -14.13 11.83 4.09
C SER A 298 -14.07 13.31 4.41
N GLU A 299 -13.36 14.11 3.63
CA GLU A 299 -13.31 15.58 3.79
C GLU A 299 -14.68 16.24 3.65
N CYS A 300 -15.50 15.75 2.72
CA CYS A 300 -16.84 16.29 2.49
C CYS A 300 -17.85 15.94 3.59
N TYR A 301 -17.64 14.81 4.30
CA TYR A 301 -18.66 14.28 5.21
C TYR A 301 -18.25 14.22 6.68
N MET A 302 -16.96 14.12 7.00
CA MET A 302 -16.53 13.82 8.36
C MET A 302 -15.35 14.67 8.89
N GLY A 303 -14.82 15.60 8.11
CA GLY A 303 -13.71 16.47 8.57
C GLY A 303 -12.37 15.74 8.74
N TYR A 304 -12.26 14.49 8.29
CA TYR A 304 -11.00 13.78 8.29
C TYR A 304 -10.05 14.42 7.27
N ARG A 305 -8.95 14.88 7.75
CA ARG A 305 -7.83 15.26 6.90
C ARG A 305 -6.94 14.04 6.83
N GLN A 306 -6.65 13.45 5.61
CA GLN A 306 -5.31 12.96 5.40
C GLN A 306 -5.18 11.75 4.53
N TYR A 307 -3.95 11.51 4.10
CA TYR A 307 -3.50 10.47 3.19
C TYR A 307 -3.87 9.09 3.71
N TYR A 308 -4.52 8.31 2.87
CA TYR A 308 -4.59 6.87 3.08
C TYR A 308 -3.27 6.25 2.64
N TYR A 309 -2.72 5.41 3.47
CA TYR A 309 -1.37 4.94 3.29
C TYR A 309 -1.28 3.43 3.51
N LYS A 310 -0.25 2.80 2.91
CA LYS A 310 0.16 1.39 3.01
C LYS A 310 -1.01 0.44 3.29
N PRO A 311 -1.79 0.08 2.24
CA PRO A 311 -2.84 -0.91 2.40
C PRO A 311 -2.24 -2.31 2.52
N THR A 312 -2.96 -3.19 3.24
CA THR A 312 -2.78 -4.63 3.24
C THR A 312 -4.15 -5.31 3.20
N ALA A 313 -4.21 -6.52 2.67
CA ALA A 313 -5.50 -7.19 2.51
C ALA A 313 -5.39 -8.70 2.73
N ILE A 314 -6.48 -9.26 3.24
CA ILE A 314 -6.74 -10.70 3.24
C ILE A 314 -8.15 -10.95 2.72
N VAL A 315 -8.36 -12.11 2.11
CA VAL A 315 -9.69 -12.56 1.70
C VAL A 315 -10.11 -13.73 2.57
N GLN A 316 -11.27 -13.60 3.19
CA GLN A 316 -11.86 -14.66 4.00
C GLN A 316 -13.36 -14.75 3.74
N ASN A 317 -13.88 -15.95 3.52
CA ASN A 317 -15.30 -16.19 3.19
C ASN A 317 -15.80 -15.28 2.06
N ASP A 318 -15.05 -15.22 0.94
CA ASP A 318 -15.32 -14.39 -0.24
C ASP A 318 -15.48 -12.89 0.06
N SER A 319 -14.91 -12.42 1.16
CA SER A 319 -14.91 -11.01 1.53
C SER A 319 -13.48 -10.49 1.64
N LEU A 320 -13.23 -9.33 1.04
CA LEU A 320 -12.00 -8.57 1.18
C LEU A 320 -12.03 -7.81 2.51
N TYR A 321 -11.04 -8.08 3.34
CA TYR A 321 -10.71 -7.32 4.54
C TYR A 321 -9.52 -6.42 4.18
N LEU A 322 -9.81 -5.17 3.92
CA LEU A 322 -8.83 -4.15 3.53
C LEU A 322 -8.44 -3.34 4.77
N TYR A 323 -7.18 -3.44 5.15
CA TYR A 323 -6.57 -2.58 6.16
C TYR A 323 -5.76 -1.49 5.48
N TYR A 324 -5.77 -0.32 6.07
CA TYR A 324 -4.97 0.81 5.61
C TYR A 324 -4.74 1.78 6.76
N THR A 325 -3.74 2.62 6.64
CA THR A 325 -3.45 3.61 7.65
C THR A 325 -3.85 5.00 7.19
N ALA A 326 -4.19 5.83 8.16
CA ALA A 326 -4.41 7.25 7.98
C ALA A 326 -3.97 7.98 9.25
N ASN A 327 -3.76 9.28 9.17
CA ASN A 327 -3.41 10.04 10.37
C ASN A 327 -4.61 10.11 11.34
N ALA A 328 -4.32 10.08 12.62
CA ALA A 328 -5.32 10.24 13.65
C ALA A 328 -5.95 11.63 13.63
N GLN A 329 -7.26 11.71 13.84
CA GLN A 329 -7.97 12.97 13.89
C GLN A 329 -7.51 13.85 15.05
N GLU A 330 -7.21 13.24 16.20
CA GLU A 330 -6.83 13.92 17.43
C GLU A 330 -5.35 14.31 17.45
N ASP A 331 -4.50 13.54 16.78
CA ASP A 331 -3.07 13.79 16.65
C ASP A 331 -2.61 13.53 15.20
N PRO A 332 -2.46 14.56 14.36
CA PRO A 332 -2.06 14.40 12.97
C PRO A 332 -0.62 13.90 12.77
N LYS A 333 0.14 13.66 13.83
CA LYS A 333 1.46 13.04 13.79
C LYS A 333 1.41 11.54 14.01
N ARG A 334 0.27 11.02 14.45
CA ARG A 334 0.03 9.61 14.73
C ARG A 334 -0.73 8.99 13.55
N ASN A 335 -0.34 7.78 13.16
CA ASN A 335 -1.02 6.99 12.16
C ASN A 335 -1.90 5.94 12.84
N GLN A 336 -3.12 5.80 12.37
CA GLN A 336 -4.10 4.84 12.87
C GLN A 336 -4.40 3.79 11.81
N LEU A 337 -4.69 2.56 12.25
CA LEU A 337 -5.12 1.46 11.41
C LEU A 337 -6.64 1.47 11.24
N PHE A 338 -7.10 1.29 10.02
CA PHE A 338 -8.53 1.19 9.66
C PHE A 338 -8.81 -0.12 8.95
N LEU A 339 -10.02 -0.63 9.11
CA LEU A 339 -10.51 -1.83 8.43
C LEU A 339 -11.82 -1.54 7.70
N SER A 340 -11.83 -1.79 6.39
CA SER A 340 -13.03 -1.87 5.55
C SER A 340 -13.28 -3.29 5.11
N VAL A 341 -14.55 -3.70 5.00
CA VAL A 341 -14.92 -5.05 4.56
C VAL A 341 -15.97 -4.97 3.47
N LYS A 342 -15.79 -5.79 2.41
CA LYS A 342 -16.76 -5.94 1.33
C LYS A 342 -16.61 -7.30 0.63
N ALA A 343 -17.73 -7.87 0.18
CA ALA A 343 -17.68 -9.10 -0.61
C ALA A 343 -16.93 -8.90 -1.93
N MET A 344 -16.07 -9.85 -2.30
CA MET A 344 -15.27 -9.80 -3.54
C MET A 344 -16.14 -9.63 -4.79
N LYS A 345 -17.27 -10.35 -4.87
CA LYS A 345 -18.23 -10.26 -5.99
C LYS A 345 -18.83 -8.87 -6.24
N ASP A 346 -18.78 -7.99 -5.23
CA ASP A 346 -19.33 -6.63 -5.29
C ASP A 346 -18.24 -5.57 -5.61
N LEU A 347 -17.02 -6.02 -5.85
CA LEU A 347 -15.89 -5.18 -6.27
C LEU A 347 -15.79 -5.14 -7.79
N ASP A 348 -15.34 -4.00 -8.29
CA ASP A 348 -15.10 -3.72 -9.72
C ASP A 348 -13.58 -3.82 -9.98
N TYR A 349 -13.13 -4.82 -10.76
CA TYR A 349 -11.71 -5.08 -11.07
C TYR A 349 -11.47 -5.59 -12.50
#